data_6ec2436b763b42ef44657d07d0713b83
#
_entry.id   6ec2436b763b42ef44657d07d0713b83
#
_cell.length_a   1.000
_cell.length_b   1.000
_cell.length_c   1.000
_cell.angle_alpha   90.00
_cell.angle_beta   90.00
_cell.angle_gamma   90.00
#
_symmetry.space_group_name_H-M   'P 1'
#
loop_
_entity.id
_entity.type
_entity.pdbx_description
1 polymer ?
#
loop_
_entity_poly.entity_id
_entity_poly.type
_entity_poly.pdbx_seq_one_letter_code
_entity_poly.pdbx_strand_id
1 'polypeptide(L)'
;MKKTIIALTLGTLMGVASAAVVSYESDRVKDDKTHAEYTAKYLRVNGTMEGLDLGVQARTAVLAKNAGMMNSLELTAGSKVGPVAAFVGVGFDNGLNGVNPFQYGLVGASTGMKFGVVNTFAGVKTRVNWDSANPKQTVMFAGANMPLVKGLALEAGVSKSVQTIKETAWGLGLSAKF
;
A
#
# COMPACT_ATOMS: atom_id res chain seq x y z
N MET A 1 13.70 18.69 -3.74
CA MET A 1 13.38 17.92 -4.96
C MET A 1 12.46 16.70 -4.72
N LYS A 2 12.68 15.84 -3.67
CA LYS A 2 11.84 14.62 -3.46
C LYS A 2 10.35 14.91 -3.21
N LYS A 3 10.00 15.98 -2.49
CA LYS A 3 8.60 16.37 -2.21
C LYS A 3 7.85 16.83 -3.47
N THR A 4 8.54 17.45 -4.41
CA THR A 4 7.97 17.98 -5.66
C THR A 4 7.62 16.85 -6.63
N ILE A 5 8.42 15.78 -6.68
CA ILE A 5 8.16 14.61 -7.56
C ILE A 5 6.90 13.87 -7.10
N ILE A 6 6.74 13.65 -5.78
CA ILE A 6 5.55 12.99 -5.24
C ILE A 6 4.29 13.83 -5.53
N ALA A 7 4.35 15.14 -5.33
CA ALA A 7 3.24 16.03 -5.60
C ALA A 7 2.87 16.09 -7.10
N LEU A 8 3.86 16.06 -7.99
CA LEU A 8 3.64 16.06 -9.44
C LEU A 8 3.01 14.73 -9.90
N THR A 9 3.53 13.59 -9.41
CA THR A 9 2.98 12.27 -9.75
C THR A 9 1.55 12.09 -9.23
N LEU A 10 1.26 12.58 -8.03
CA LEU A 10 -0.09 12.61 -7.47
C LEU A 10 -1.03 13.50 -8.28
N GLY A 11 -0.57 14.70 -8.66
CA GLY A 11 -1.35 15.65 -9.45
C GLY A 11 -1.68 15.14 -10.87
N THR A 12 -0.74 14.49 -11.54
CA THR A 12 -0.99 13.92 -12.88
C THR A 12 -1.94 12.73 -12.82
N LEU A 13 -1.86 11.85 -11.83
CA LEU A 13 -2.80 10.75 -11.68
C LEU A 13 -4.24 11.24 -11.42
N MET A 14 -4.40 12.27 -10.60
CA MET A 14 -5.72 12.86 -10.32
C MET A 14 -6.33 13.58 -11.54
N GLY A 15 -5.49 14.11 -12.43
CA GLY A 15 -5.96 14.81 -13.63
C GLY A 15 -6.37 13.90 -14.79
N VAL A 16 -5.97 12.65 -14.82
CA VAL A 16 -6.22 11.70 -15.94
C VAL A 16 -7.19 10.58 -15.56
N ALA A 17 -7.41 10.33 -14.26
CA ALA A 17 -8.30 9.27 -13.80
C ALA A 17 -9.76 9.73 -13.84
N SER A 18 -10.64 8.89 -14.38
CA SER A 18 -12.10 9.14 -14.41
C SER A 18 -12.74 9.11 -13.01
N ALA A 19 -12.08 8.49 -12.04
CA ALA A 19 -12.42 8.50 -10.62
C ALA A 19 -11.13 8.28 -9.81
N ALA A 20 -10.85 9.17 -8.88
CA ALA A 20 -9.69 9.06 -8.01
C ALA A 20 -10.13 8.85 -6.55
N VAL A 21 -9.42 7.97 -5.86
CA VAL A 21 -9.54 7.76 -4.42
C VAL A 21 -8.20 8.05 -3.79
N VAL A 22 -8.19 8.97 -2.83
CA VAL A 22 -7.02 9.27 -2.00
C VAL A 22 -7.28 8.69 -0.62
N SER A 23 -6.37 7.88 -0.11
CA SER A 23 -6.47 7.35 1.25
C SER A 23 -5.20 7.61 2.07
N TYR A 24 -5.42 7.83 3.36
CA TYR A 24 -4.38 7.90 4.37
C TYR A 24 -4.66 6.86 5.44
N GLU A 25 -3.67 6.05 5.76
CA GLU A 25 -3.75 4.99 6.74
C GLU A 25 -2.54 5.05 7.68
N SER A 26 -2.78 4.75 8.94
CA SER A 26 -1.73 4.60 9.95
C SER A 26 -1.81 3.21 10.55
N ASP A 27 -0.74 2.44 10.38
CA ASP A 27 -0.62 1.07 10.83
C ASP A 27 0.29 0.98 12.05
N ARG A 28 -0.09 0.13 12.97
CA ARG A 28 0.83 -0.42 13.98
C ARG A 28 1.36 -1.74 13.46
N VAL A 29 2.67 -1.84 13.35
CA VAL A 29 3.36 -3.02 12.81
C VAL A 29 4.13 -3.68 13.94
N LYS A 30 4.03 -5.00 14.02
CA LYS A 30 4.76 -5.84 14.96
C LYS A 30 5.62 -6.83 14.19
N ASP A 31 6.90 -6.86 14.49
CA ASP A 31 7.80 -7.92 14.05
C ASP A 31 7.53 -9.18 14.86
N ASP A 32 7.15 -10.26 14.21
CA ASP A 32 6.74 -11.51 14.87
C ASP A 32 7.92 -12.26 15.49
N LYS A 33 9.17 -11.94 15.11
CA LYS A 33 10.38 -12.58 15.65
C LYS A 33 10.95 -11.82 16.85
N THR A 34 11.09 -10.51 16.71
CA THR A 34 11.73 -9.66 17.73
C THR A 34 10.72 -9.04 18.68
N HIS A 35 9.43 -9.10 18.35
CA HIS A 35 8.32 -8.41 19.03
C HIS A 35 8.47 -6.88 19.05
N ALA A 36 9.40 -6.34 18.25
CA ALA A 36 9.54 -4.90 18.09
C ALA A 36 8.30 -4.33 17.39
N GLU A 37 7.84 -3.18 17.86
CA GLU A 37 6.71 -2.48 17.29
C GLU A 37 7.15 -1.16 16.68
N TYR A 38 6.53 -0.80 15.55
CA TYR A 38 6.73 0.49 14.91
C TYR A 38 5.46 0.97 14.23
N THR A 39 5.42 2.23 13.82
CA THR A 39 4.30 2.81 13.10
C THR A 39 4.67 2.99 11.63
N ALA A 40 3.79 2.55 10.75
CA ALA A 40 3.86 2.83 9.32
C ALA A 40 2.67 3.71 8.90
N LYS A 41 2.95 4.73 8.08
CA LYS A 41 1.94 5.63 7.52
C LYS A 41 1.94 5.46 6.02
N TYR A 42 0.76 5.40 5.44
CA TYR A 42 0.56 5.22 4.01
C TYR A 42 -0.26 6.38 3.46
N LEU A 43 0.17 6.88 2.32
CA LEU A 43 -0.64 7.73 1.46
C LEU A 43 -0.82 6.97 0.15
N ARG A 44 -2.07 6.70 -0.23
CA ARG A 44 -2.39 6.00 -1.48
C ARG A 44 -3.24 6.89 -2.36
N VAL A 45 -2.99 6.82 -3.65
CA VAL A 45 -3.88 7.37 -4.69
C VAL A 45 -4.14 6.26 -5.67
N ASN A 46 -5.41 5.95 -5.85
CA ASN A 46 -5.87 4.96 -6.82
C ASN A 46 -6.85 5.63 -7.78
N GLY A 47 -6.79 5.25 -9.03
CA GLY A 47 -7.69 5.74 -10.05
C GLY A 47 -7.85 4.73 -11.17
N THR A 48 -8.89 4.90 -11.99
CA THR A 48 -9.14 4.04 -13.15
C THR A 48 -9.06 4.88 -14.41
N MET A 49 -8.30 4.42 -15.39
CA MET A 49 -8.14 5.04 -16.70
C MET A 49 -8.35 3.96 -17.77
N GLU A 50 -9.37 4.11 -18.61
CA GLU A 50 -9.68 3.18 -19.71
C GLU A 50 -9.77 1.71 -19.28
N GLY A 51 -10.32 1.45 -18.09
CA GLY A 51 -10.45 0.08 -17.55
C GLY A 51 -9.20 -0.47 -16.87
N LEU A 52 -8.09 0.28 -16.85
CA LEU A 52 -6.89 -0.04 -16.13
C LEU A 52 -6.89 0.65 -14.75
N ASP A 53 -6.80 -0.11 -13.69
CA ASP A 53 -6.65 0.41 -12.34
C ASP A 53 -5.19 0.81 -12.10
N LEU A 54 -4.96 2.07 -11.77
CA LEU A 54 -3.64 2.62 -11.47
C LEU A 54 -3.53 2.98 -10.00
N GLY A 55 -2.39 2.72 -9.39
CA GLY A 55 -2.15 3.03 -7.98
C GLY A 55 -0.76 3.60 -7.73
N VAL A 56 -0.71 4.56 -6.81
CA VAL A 56 0.53 5.07 -6.21
C VAL A 56 0.41 4.94 -4.71
N GLN A 57 1.39 4.36 -4.07
CA GLN A 57 1.46 4.25 -2.62
C GLN A 57 2.81 4.79 -2.13
N ALA A 58 2.78 5.80 -1.27
CA ALA A 58 3.92 6.22 -0.48
C ALA A 58 3.78 5.67 0.93
N ARG A 59 4.87 5.13 1.48
CA ARG A 59 4.93 4.63 2.86
C ARG A 59 6.08 5.29 3.60
N THR A 60 5.83 5.66 4.85
CA THR A 60 6.86 6.04 5.83
C THR A 60 6.71 5.15 7.05
N ALA A 61 7.75 4.44 7.42
CA ALA A 61 7.81 3.65 8.65
C ALA A 61 8.79 4.30 9.63
N VAL A 62 8.34 4.53 10.86
CA VAL A 62 9.14 5.11 11.95
C VAL A 62 9.35 4.02 12.98
N LEU A 63 10.59 3.58 13.11
CA LEU A 63 10.97 2.54 14.05
C LEU A 63 10.95 3.08 15.50
N ALA A 64 10.64 2.20 16.44
CA ALA A 64 10.58 2.56 17.85
C ALA A 64 11.90 3.16 18.36
N LYS A 65 11.81 4.05 19.34
CA LYS A 65 12.96 4.71 20.00
C LYS A 65 13.87 5.50 19.07
N ASN A 66 13.31 6.09 17.99
CA ASN A 66 14.09 6.84 17.00
C ASN A 66 15.22 6.03 16.32
N ALA A 67 15.09 4.70 16.26
CA ALA A 67 16.07 3.81 15.65
C ALA A 67 16.20 4.02 14.13
N GLY A 68 15.28 4.76 13.53
CA GLY A 68 15.37 5.11 12.12
C GLY A 68 14.04 5.25 11.42
N MET A 69 14.12 5.65 10.16
CA MET A 69 12.98 5.84 9.27
C MET A 69 13.23 5.14 7.93
N MET A 70 12.21 4.48 7.43
CA MET A 70 12.20 3.88 6.09
C MET A 70 11.09 4.52 5.27
N ASN A 71 11.39 4.84 4.01
CA ASN A 71 10.41 5.37 3.07
C ASN A 71 10.38 4.48 1.83
N SER A 72 9.18 4.20 1.34
CA SER A 72 9.01 3.48 0.09
C SER A 72 7.95 4.12 -0.80
N LEU A 73 8.08 3.91 -2.10
CA LEU A 73 7.13 4.29 -3.13
C LEU A 73 6.81 3.07 -3.97
N GLU A 74 5.54 2.78 -4.16
CA GLU A 74 5.05 1.73 -5.07
C GLU A 74 4.17 2.36 -6.15
N LEU A 75 4.36 1.91 -7.39
CA LEU A 75 3.50 2.19 -8.54
C LEU A 75 2.89 0.88 -9.00
N THR A 76 1.60 0.85 -9.21
CA THR A 76 0.87 -0.35 -9.62
C THR A 76 -0.04 -0.07 -10.81
N ALA A 77 -0.20 -1.08 -11.64
CA ALA A 77 -1.21 -1.11 -12.69
C ALA A 77 -1.90 -2.48 -12.65
N GLY A 78 -3.21 -2.50 -12.83
CA GLY A 78 -3.98 -3.71 -12.74
C GLY A 78 -5.29 -3.66 -13.48
N SER A 79 -5.96 -4.78 -13.54
CA SER A 79 -7.28 -4.90 -14.16
C SER A 79 -8.12 -5.93 -13.41
N LYS A 80 -9.44 -5.82 -13.54
CA LYS A 80 -10.39 -6.76 -12.96
C LYS A 80 -10.79 -7.82 -13.97
N VAL A 81 -10.72 -9.08 -13.55
CA VAL A 81 -11.23 -10.23 -14.29
C VAL A 81 -12.25 -10.94 -13.38
N GLY A 82 -13.51 -10.68 -13.63
CA GLY A 82 -14.58 -11.13 -12.73
C GLY A 82 -14.46 -10.51 -11.34
N PRO A 83 -14.53 -11.29 -10.26
CA PRO A 83 -14.41 -10.77 -8.88
C PRO A 83 -12.96 -10.50 -8.45
N VAL A 84 -11.98 -10.84 -9.26
CA VAL A 84 -10.55 -10.76 -8.93
C VAL A 84 -9.92 -9.57 -9.64
N ALA A 85 -9.22 -8.72 -8.90
CA ALA A 85 -8.33 -7.70 -9.43
C ALA A 85 -6.89 -8.24 -9.40
N ALA A 86 -6.25 -8.35 -10.55
CA ALA A 86 -4.84 -8.68 -10.67
C ALA A 86 -4.04 -7.40 -10.92
N PHE A 87 -2.85 -7.29 -10.35
CA PHE A 87 -2.00 -6.11 -10.51
C PHE A 87 -0.53 -6.48 -10.52
N VAL A 88 0.24 -5.66 -11.21
CA VAL A 88 1.70 -5.68 -11.23
C VAL A 88 2.22 -4.29 -10.89
N GLY A 89 3.47 -4.20 -10.53
CA GLY A 89 4.04 -2.88 -10.25
C GLY A 89 5.53 -2.92 -9.98
N VAL A 90 6.02 -1.74 -9.67
CA VAL A 90 7.42 -1.51 -9.27
C VAL A 90 7.45 -0.69 -8.00
N GLY A 91 8.49 -0.89 -7.21
CA GLY A 91 8.68 -0.15 -5.98
C GLY A 91 10.13 0.21 -5.75
N PHE A 92 10.28 1.23 -4.93
CA PHE A 92 11.56 1.71 -4.42
C PHE A 92 11.46 1.85 -2.90
N ASP A 93 12.44 1.31 -2.20
CA ASP A 93 12.60 1.48 -0.75
C ASP A 93 13.97 2.12 -0.50
N ASN A 94 14.02 3.15 0.35
CA ASN A 94 15.27 3.83 0.63
C ASN A 94 16.13 3.13 1.70
N GLY A 95 15.68 1.97 2.18
CA GLY A 95 16.33 1.29 3.29
C GLY A 95 16.21 2.05 4.62
N LEU A 96 16.83 1.53 5.64
CA LEU A 96 16.85 2.15 6.95
C LEU A 96 17.73 3.40 6.93
N ASN A 97 17.17 4.58 7.24
CA ASN A 97 17.85 5.88 7.22
C ASN A 97 18.51 6.21 5.87
N GLY A 98 18.02 5.66 4.77
CA GLY A 98 18.61 5.84 3.45
C GLY A 98 19.83 4.96 3.17
N VAL A 99 20.09 3.97 4.02
CA VAL A 99 21.17 3.00 3.83
C VAL A 99 20.63 1.76 3.11
N ASN A 100 21.36 1.31 2.09
CA ASN A 100 20.99 0.17 1.25
C ASN A 100 19.61 0.33 0.57
N PRO A 101 19.42 1.38 -0.24
CA PRO A 101 18.20 1.51 -1.03
C PRO A 101 18.10 0.35 -2.03
N PHE A 102 16.87 -0.12 -2.28
CA PHE A 102 16.64 -1.20 -3.24
C PHE A 102 15.37 -0.97 -4.05
N GLN A 103 15.32 -1.62 -5.20
CA GLN A 103 14.18 -1.63 -6.09
C GLN A 103 13.60 -3.05 -6.16
N TYR A 104 12.31 -3.14 -6.44
CA TYR A 104 11.61 -4.41 -6.54
C TYR A 104 10.48 -4.34 -7.55
N GLY A 105 10.22 -5.48 -8.18
CA GLY A 105 8.98 -5.73 -8.88
C GLY A 105 7.93 -6.28 -7.91
N LEU A 106 6.66 -6.07 -8.18
CA LEU A 106 5.59 -6.69 -7.43
C LEU A 106 4.50 -7.25 -8.35
N VAL A 107 3.87 -8.30 -7.87
CA VAL A 107 2.69 -8.90 -8.48
C VAL A 107 1.72 -9.26 -7.36
N GLY A 108 0.43 -9.12 -7.63
CA GLY A 108 -0.57 -9.45 -6.65
C GLY A 108 -1.96 -9.63 -7.23
N ALA A 109 -2.84 -10.11 -6.38
CA ALA A 109 -4.25 -10.22 -6.67
C ALA A 109 -5.07 -9.92 -5.42
N SER A 110 -6.26 -9.39 -5.63
CA SER A 110 -7.21 -9.12 -4.56
C SER A 110 -8.64 -9.40 -5.03
N THR A 111 -9.50 -9.65 -4.08
CA THR A 111 -10.94 -9.76 -4.31
C THR A 111 -11.66 -8.92 -3.27
N GLY A 112 -12.87 -8.51 -3.58
CA GLY A 112 -13.70 -7.73 -2.65
C GLY A 112 -15.16 -8.16 -2.70
N MET A 113 -15.84 -7.94 -1.59
CA MET A 113 -17.25 -8.24 -1.45
C MET A 113 -17.93 -7.12 -0.68
N LYS A 114 -19.19 -6.85 -1.02
CA LYS A 114 -19.99 -5.84 -0.35
C LYS A 114 -20.99 -6.51 0.60
N PHE A 115 -20.94 -6.10 1.87
CA PHE A 115 -21.90 -6.50 2.91
C PHE A 115 -22.66 -5.28 3.39
N GLY A 116 -23.89 -5.10 2.92
CA GLY A 116 -24.66 -3.90 3.22
C GLY A 116 -23.94 -2.65 2.72
N VAL A 117 -23.55 -1.76 3.63
CA VAL A 117 -22.83 -0.53 3.34
C VAL A 117 -21.29 -0.72 3.37
N VAL A 118 -20.80 -1.83 3.93
CA VAL A 118 -19.37 -2.10 4.09
C VAL A 118 -18.83 -2.83 2.88
N ASN A 119 -17.74 -2.33 2.30
CA ASN A 119 -16.98 -3.04 1.29
C ASN A 119 -15.80 -3.72 1.98
N THR A 120 -15.66 -5.02 1.80
CA THR A 120 -14.52 -5.78 2.30
C THR A 120 -13.62 -6.19 1.15
N PHE A 121 -12.34 -6.36 1.44
CA PHE A 121 -11.37 -6.85 0.46
C PHE A 121 -10.33 -7.75 1.13
N ALA A 122 -9.77 -8.66 0.35
CA ALA A 122 -8.64 -9.47 0.76
C ALA A 122 -7.75 -9.72 -0.45
N GLY A 123 -6.47 -9.94 -0.21
CA GLY A 123 -5.54 -10.19 -1.31
C GLY A 123 -4.18 -10.65 -0.84
N VAL A 124 -3.34 -10.87 -1.83
CA VAL A 124 -1.94 -11.23 -1.65
C VAL A 124 -1.09 -10.45 -2.65
N LYS A 125 0.08 -10.00 -2.22
CA LYS A 125 1.10 -9.45 -3.10
C LYS A 125 2.47 -10.03 -2.77
N THR A 126 3.26 -10.26 -3.80
CA THR A 126 4.66 -10.69 -3.66
C THR A 126 5.56 -9.62 -4.26
N ARG A 127 6.53 -9.17 -3.49
CA ARG A 127 7.62 -8.31 -3.92
C ARG A 127 8.83 -9.18 -4.24
N VAL A 128 9.45 -8.91 -5.37
CA VAL A 128 10.67 -9.58 -5.82
C VAL A 128 11.74 -8.51 -5.97
N ASN A 129 12.70 -8.50 -5.08
CA ASN A 129 13.79 -7.54 -5.13
C ASN A 129 14.70 -7.84 -6.31
N TRP A 130 15.18 -6.80 -6.97
CA TRP A 130 16.12 -6.93 -8.08
C TRP A 130 17.55 -7.14 -7.60
N ASP A 131 17.80 -6.82 -6.33
CA ASP A 131 19.05 -7.13 -5.65
C ASP A 131 18.90 -8.47 -4.91
N SER A 132 19.82 -9.40 -5.15
CA SER A 132 19.86 -10.74 -4.55
C SER A 132 20.08 -10.73 -3.03
N ALA A 133 20.61 -9.64 -2.47
CA ALA A 133 20.80 -9.48 -1.04
C ALA A 133 19.48 -9.32 -0.25
N ASN A 134 18.42 -8.93 -0.94
CA ASN A 134 17.10 -8.71 -0.31
C ASN A 134 16.12 -9.81 -0.74
N PRO A 135 15.59 -10.58 0.20
CA PRO A 135 14.74 -11.73 -0.12
C PRO A 135 13.36 -11.30 -0.61
N LYS A 136 12.69 -12.22 -1.31
CA LYS A 136 11.27 -12.08 -1.67
C LYS A 136 10.41 -11.88 -0.42
N GLN A 137 9.40 -11.04 -0.55
CA GLN A 137 8.43 -10.79 0.51
C GLN A 137 7.01 -11.01 -0.01
N THR A 138 6.29 -11.92 0.59
CA THR A 138 4.87 -12.11 0.33
C THR A 138 4.05 -11.54 1.47
N VAL A 139 3.07 -10.73 1.14
CA VAL A 139 2.17 -10.06 2.09
C VAL A 139 0.75 -10.46 1.77
N MET A 140 0.06 -11.07 2.72
CA MET A 140 -1.38 -11.23 2.71
C MET A 140 -2.02 -10.03 3.39
N PHE A 141 -3.12 -9.54 2.85
CA PHE A 141 -3.83 -8.40 3.42
C PHE A 141 -5.34 -8.59 3.33
N ALA A 142 -6.04 -8.02 4.28
CA ALA A 142 -7.50 -7.93 4.28
C ALA A 142 -7.93 -6.61 4.93
N GLY A 143 -9.11 -6.15 4.58
CA GLY A 143 -9.63 -4.93 5.18
C GLY A 143 -11.08 -4.69 4.84
N ALA A 144 -11.57 -3.58 5.37
CA ALA A 144 -12.93 -3.09 5.15
C ALA A 144 -12.91 -1.59 4.96
N ASN A 145 -13.85 -1.13 4.15
CA ASN A 145 -14.10 0.28 3.89
C ASN A 145 -15.58 0.56 4.16
N MET A 146 -15.86 1.48 5.07
CA MET A 146 -17.21 1.88 5.47
C MET A 146 -17.46 3.33 5.09
N PRO A 147 -18.38 3.61 4.16
CA PRO A 147 -18.78 4.97 3.84
C PRO A 147 -19.32 5.69 5.07
N LEU A 148 -18.84 6.90 5.35
CA LEU A 148 -19.32 7.78 6.43
C LEU A 148 -20.29 8.80 5.88
N VAL A 149 -19.86 9.54 4.86
CA VAL A 149 -20.65 10.54 4.14
C VAL A 149 -20.27 10.47 2.66
N LYS A 150 -20.99 11.22 1.80
CA LYS A 150 -20.71 11.24 0.36
C LYS A 150 -19.22 11.56 0.10
N GLY A 151 -18.53 10.64 -0.55
CA GLY A 151 -17.13 10.77 -0.93
C GLY A 151 -16.10 10.49 0.18
N LEU A 152 -16.50 10.26 1.44
CA LEU A 152 -15.60 9.95 2.54
C LEU A 152 -15.90 8.57 3.14
N ALA A 153 -14.87 7.80 3.43
CA ALA A 153 -15.01 6.50 4.07
C ALA A 153 -13.92 6.26 5.14
N LEU A 154 -14.28 5.46 6.14
CA LEU A 154 -13.34 4.89 7.11
C LEU A 154 -12.78 3.59 6.56
N GLU A 155 -11.48 3.40 6.68
CA GLU A 155 -10.79 2.17 6.30
C GLU A 155 -10.20 1.49 7.54
N ALA A 156 -10.26 0.16 7.56
CA ALA A 156 -9.57 -0.66 8.54
C ALA A 156 -8.92 -1.83 7.82
N GLY A 157 -7.69 -2.17 8.21
CA GLY A 157 -6.95 -3.23 7.54
C GLY A 157 -6.04 -4.02 8.45
N VAL A 158 -5.73 -5.22 8.02
CA VAL A 158 -4.73 -6.10 8.59
C VAL A 158 -3.87 -6.66 7.47
N SER A 159 -2.57 -6.77 7.72
CA SER A 159 -1.67 -7.45 6.80
C SER A 159 -0.66 -8.31 7.53
N LYS A 160 -0.21 -9.37 6.86
CA LYS A 160 0.79 -10.29 7.38
C LYS A 160 1.81 -10.62 6.31
N SER A 161 3.08 -10.41 6.63
CA SER A 161 4.20 -10.84 5.84
C SER A 161 4.62 -12.25 6.24
N VAL A 162 4.79 -13.18 5.27
CA VAL A 162 4.93 -14.61 5.55
C VAL A 162 6.28 -15.22 5.19
N GLN A 163 7.25 -14.42 4.73
CA GLN A 163 8.58 -14.92 4.36
C GLN A 163 9.67 -14.43 5.32
N THR A 164 10.77 -13.95 4.79
CA THR A 164 11.99 -13.60 5.57
C THR A 164 11.71 -12.55 6.64
N ILE A 165 10.90 -11.56 6.30
CA ILE A 165 10.40 -10.57 7.26
C ILE A 165 9.01 -11.04 7.68
N LYS A 166 8.85 -11.41 8.94
CA LYS A 166 7.57 -11.84 9.50
C LYS A 166 6.98 -10.70 10.32
N GLU A 167 6.07 -9.97 9.71
CA GLU A 167 5.42 -8.82 10.33
C GLU A 167 3.91 -8.97 10.26
N THR A 168 3.24 -8.57 11.31
CA THR A 168 1.79 -8.38 11.34
C THR A 168 1.50 -6.90 11.55
N ALA A 169 0.65 -6.33 10.71
CA ALA A 169 0.23 -4.95 10.82
C ALA A 169 -1.29 -4.86 10.89
N TRP A 170 -1.79 -3.87 11.62
CA TRP A 170 -3.19 -3.46 11.64
C TRP A 170 -3.27 -1.95 11.63
N GLY A 171 -4.21 -1.43 10.90
CA GLY A 171 -4.31 0.00 10.68
C GLY A 171 -5.74 0.52 10.55
N LEU A 172 -5.83 1.81 10.72
CA LEU A 172 -7.02 2.61 10.49
C LEU A 172 -6.68 3.77 9.56
N GLY A 173 -7.60 4.10 8.69
CA GLY A 173 -7.41 5.15 7.71
C GLY A 173 -8.71 5.83 7.31
N LEU A 174 -8.55 6.85 6.50
CA LEU A 174 -9.64 7.58 5.85
C LEU A 174 -9.37 7.63 4.35
N SER A 175 -10.41 7.48 3.55
CA SER A 175 -10.34 7.67 2.11
C SER A 175 -11.36 8.69 1.63
N ALA A 176 -10.97 9.46 0.63
CA ALA A 176 -11.82 10.43 -0.06
C ALA A 176 -11.88 10.10 -1.55
N LYS A 177 -13.09 10.09 -2.11
CA LYS A 177 -13.35 9.86 -3.53
C LYS A 177 -13.70 11.20 -4.19
N PHE A 178 -13.05 11.48 -5.32
CA PHE A 178 -13.22 12.66 -6.15
C PHE A 178 -13.77 12.31 -7.52
#